data_c40f376ebf262b0ece5bcc9f102e6f85
#
_entry.id   c40f376ebf262b0ece5bcc9f102e6f85
#
_cell.length_a   1.000
_cell.length_b   1.000
_cell.length_c   1.000
_cell.angle_alpha   90.00
_cell.angle_beta   90.00
_cell.angle_gamma   90.00
#
_symmetry.space_group_name_H-M   'P 1'
#
loop_
_entity.id
_entity.type
_entity.pdbx_description
1 polymer ?
#
loop_
_entity_poly.entity_id
_entity_poly.type
_entity_poly.pdbx_seq_one_letter_code
_entity_poly.pdbx_strand_id
1 'polypeptide(L)'
;MKGPSTSRRTFVLIFSACIALTALVVTGVTLVSHRDSGSGSRVATLDGHPVTRDELLFHMRRLAPAVQNELRNKYGLRGTVDWNAEAGDTTALQRLETRALDEIRRDRTTLLLAKEQGLIDSVDHADFLAEMEQENESRAKAVAAGRTVYGVTEFSPDEYYTHRLTELTTSLKKRLGTEAKGPLRVTDSEVRHAFDTDRDAWSANATTYTYSQLVVPVPTGAPSNHATRLQQRVAAAERLADVAPDEPGARLTTATYDGSGTTGLNAHDQDLMAVLGKLKTGEVSDPVTGTGQITYYELDGKSVDEDKAFAAYSRRIRQSLVEEKFDQYLQRRIDDSDIDVDTAALGAINAEDVQQ
;
A
#
# COMPACT_ATOMS: atom_id res chain seq x y z
N MET A 1 17.35 26.60 28.52
CA MET A 1 15.90 26.48 28.26
C MET A 1 15.74 25.73 26.97
N LYS A 2 15.17 24.52 27.01
CA LYS A 2 15.05 23.61 25.89
C LYS A 2 13.86 24.00 25.03
N GLY A 3 14.06 24.22 23.72
CA GLY A 3 13.00 24.38 22.74
C GLY A 3 12.43 23.00 22.28
N PRO A 4 11.17 22.93 21.84
CA PRO A 4 10.53 21.67 21.49
C PRO A 4 10.91 21.22 20.09
N SER A 5 11.24 19.93 20.01
CA SER A 5 11.52 19.18 18.80
C SER A 5 10.21 18.93 18.03
N THR A 6 10.13 19.42 16.82
CA THR A 6 9.06 19.08 15.87
C THR A 6 9.27 17.68 15.30
N SER A 7 8.44 16.75 15.74
CA SER A 7 8.38 15.39 15.21
C SER A 7 7.73 15.38 13.82
N ARG A 8 8.51 15.18 12.77
CA ARG A 8 8.04 14.78 11.45
C ARG A 8 7.52 13.33 11.55
N ARG A 9 6.22 13.15 11.56
CA ARG A 9 5.61 11.83 11.41
C ARG A 9 5.61 11.45 9.93
N THR A 10 6.68 10.82 9.51
CA THR A 10 6.72 10.03 8.27
C THR A 10 5.81 8.82 8.48
N PHE A 11 4.77 8.67 7.68
CA PHE A 11 4.01 7.42 7.59
C PHE A 11 4.91 6.36 6.97
N VAL A 12 5.67 5.68 7.79
CA VAL A 12 6.32 4.42 7.45
C VAL A 12 5.33 3.34 7.85
N LEU A 13 4.81 2.61 6.87
CA LEU A 13 4.14 1.33 7.08
C LEU A 13 5.15 0.39 7.74
N ILE A 14 5.14 0.32 9.06
CA ILE A 14 5.92 -0.64 9.81
C ILE A 14 5.11 -1.93 9.86
N PHE A 15 5.39 -2.84 8.94
CA PHE A 15 5.12 -4.24 9.14
C PHE A 15 6.08 -4.76 10.22
N SER A 16 5.69 -4.62 11.49
CA SER A 16 6.37 -5.32 12.57
C SER A 16 5.56 -6.56 12.92
N ALA A 17 5.92 -7.68 12.29
CA ALA A 17 5.54 -8.99 12.78
C ALA A 17 6.35 -9.26 14.07
N CYS A 18 5.74 -9.05 15.23
CA CYS A 18 6.26 -9.57 16.49
C CYS A 18 5.87 -11.05 16.57
N ILE A 19 6.83 -11.93 16.24
CA ILE A 19 6.74 -13.36 16.54
C ILE A 19 7.12 -13.53 18.02
N ALA A 20 6.12 -13.72 18.86
CA ALA A 20 6.33 -14.27 20.20
C ALA A 20 6.07 -15.79 20.11
N LEU A 21 7.15 -16.56 20.01
CA LEU A 21 7.11 -18.01 20.18
C LEU A 21 6.87 -18.29 21.67
N THR A 22 5.65 -18.68 22.04
CA THR A 22 5.35 -19.26 23.32
C THR A 22 5.44 -20.79 23.23
N ALA A 23 6.24 -21.35 24.10
CA ALA A 23 6.52 -22.78 24.21
C ALA A 23 5.25 -23.62 24.42
N LEU A 24 5.10 -24.65 23.60
CA LEU A 24 4.01 -25.63 23.65
C LEU A 24 4.16 -26.57 24.82
N VAL A 25 3.10 -26.67 25.61
CA VAL A 25 2.88 -27.78 26.55
C VAL A 25 2.09 -28.87 25.83
N VAL A 26 2.71 -30.03 25.70
CA VAL A 26 2.10 -31.23 25.10
C VAL A 26 1.16 -31.87 26.09
N THR A 27 -0.13 -32.00 25.79
CA THR A 27 -1.07 -32.89 26.44
C THR A 27 -1.78 -33.75 25.41
N GLY A 28 -1.81 -35.00 25.68
CA GLY A 28 -2.08 -36.12 24.80
C GLY A 28 -3.44 -36.15 24.10
N VAL A 29 -3.40 -36.65 22.88
CA VAL A 29 -4.49 -36.76 21.92
C VAL A 29 -4.95 -38.20 21.77
N THR A 30 -6.24 -38.39 21.86
CA THR A 30 -6.95 -39.61 21.42
C THR A 30 -7.16 -39.56 19.90
N LEU A 31 -6.58 -40.55 19.22
CA LEU A 31 -6.75 -40.77 17.78
C LEU A 31 -8.21 -41.11 17.44
N VAL A 32 -8.89 -40.19 16.75
CA VAL A 32 -10.06 -40.52 15.94
C VAL A 32 -9.62 -40.54 14.50
N SER A 33 -9.40 -41.73 13.95
CA SER A 33 -9.07 -41.92 12.55
C SER A 33 -10.31 -41.64 11.68
N HIS A 34 -10.46 -40.45 11.14
CA HIS A 34 -11.31 -40.23 9.98
C HIS A 34 -10.44 -40.52 8.75
N ARG A 35 -10.86 -41.54 8.00
CA ARG A 35 -10.34 -41.80 6.65
C ARG A 35 -10.88 -40.71 5.73
N ASP A 36 -10.09 -39.67 5.50
CA ASP A 36 -10.31 -38.74 4.41
C ASP A 36 -9.82 -39.35 3.10
N SER A 37 -10.78 -39.61 2.21
CA SER A 37 -10.54 -40.05 0.83
C SER A 37 -10.44 -38.81 -0.04
N GLY A 38 -9.27 -38.14 -0.04
CA GLY A 38 -9.04 -36.99 -0.90
C GLY A 38 -7.66 -36.35 -0.69
N SER A 39 -6.73 -36.71 -1.55
CA SER A 39 -5.49 -36.02 -1.95
C SER A 39 -4.80 -35.09 -0.95
N GLY A 40 -3.68 -35.54 -0.42
CA GLY A 40 -2.69 -34.73 0.30
C GLY A 40 -2.66 -35.01 1.81
N SER A 41 -1.50 -35.38 2.33
CA SER A 41 -1.31 -35.51 3.79
C SER A 41 -1.55 -34.14 4.43
N ARG A 42 -2.31 -34.10 5.52
CA ARG A 42 -2.54 -32.91 6.32
C ARG A 42 -1.25 -32.49 6.99
N VAL A 43 -0.91 -31.21 6.90
CA VAL A 43 0.28 -30.60 7.54
C VAL A 43 -0.08 -29.65 8.68
N ALA A 44 -1.32 -29.15 8.69
CA ALA A 44 -1.84 -28.32 9.76
C ALA A 44 -3.37 -28.37 9.78
N THR A 45 -3.96 -27.79 10.82
CA THR A 45 -5.40 -27.53 10.91
C THR A 45 -5.59 -26.09 11.36
N LEU A 46 -6.44 -25.34 10.67
CA LEU A 46 -6.79 -23.97 11.03
C LEU A 46 -8.29 -23.91 11.32
N ASP A 47 -8.68 -23.55 12.54
CA ASP A 47 -10.08 -23.48 13.00
C ASP A 47 -10.88 -24.75 12.62
N GLY A 48 -10.26 -25.94 12.77
CA GLY A 48 -10.84 -27.23 12.42
C GLY A 48 -10.80 -27.58 10.92
N HIS A 49 -10.32 -26.71 10.05
CA HIS A 49 -10.18 -26.97 8.61
C HIS A 49 -8.76 -27.46 8.28
N PRO A 50 -8.63 -28.61 7.58
CA PRO A 50 -7.31 -29.16 7.27
C PRO A 50 -6.57 -28.29 6.24
N VAL A 51 -5.26 -28.08 6.46
CA VAL A 51 -4.31 -27.55 5.50
C VAL A 51 -3.54 -28.74 4.95
N THR A 52 -3.58 -28.92 3.63
CA THR A 52 -2.91 -30.02 2.97
C THR A 52 -1.46 -29.71 2.62
N ARG A 53 -0.65 -30.77 2.41
CA ARG A 53 0.71 -30.60 1.93
C ARG A 53 0.77 -29.87 0.58
N ASP A 54 -0.17 -30.17 -0.31
CA ASP A 54 -0.22 -29.55 -1.65
C ASP A 54 -0.51 -28.05 -1.56
N GLU A 55 -1.40 -27.64 -0.66
CA GLU A 55 -1.65 -26.23 -0.36
C GLU A 55 -0.42 -25.55 0.21
N LEU A 56 0.24 -26.17 1.18
CA LEU A 56 1.48 -25.60 1.75
C LEU A 56 2.57 -25.43 0.68
N LEU A 57 2.78 -26.44 -0.15
CA LEU A 57 3.76 -26.37 -1.25
C LEU A 57 3.39 -25.31 -2.29
N PHE A 58 2.10 -25.14 -2.58
CA PHE A 58 1.64 -24.05 -3.44
C PHE A 58 2.07 -22.69 -2.89
N HIS A 59 1.80 -22.41 -1.62
CA HIS A 59 2.21 -21.16 -0.97
C HIS A 59 3.73 -21.02 -0.87
N MET A 60 4.45 -22.10 -0.56
CA MET A 60 5.92 -22.07 -0.52
C MET A 60 6.52 -21.69 -1.87
N ARG A 61 6.08 -22.29 -2.98
CA ARG A 61 6.56 -21.96 -4.33
C ARG A 61 6.26 -20.52 -4.69
N ARG A 62 5.08 -20.03 -4.37
CA ARG A 62 4.64 -18.66 -4.59
C ARG A 62 5.49 -17.65 -3.83
N LEU A 63 5.85 -17.95 -2.58
CA LEU A 63 6.66 -17.09 -1.72
C LEU A 63 8.17 -17.22 -1.93
N ALA A 64 8.64 -18.31 -2.54
CA ALA A 64 10.04 -18.58 -2.70
C ALA A 64 10.87 -17.43 -3.30
N PRO A 65 10.43 -16.71 -4.36
CA PRO A 65 11.18 -15.57 -4.90
C PRO A 65 11.34 -14.42 -3.89
N ALA A 66 10.30 -14.12 -3.12
CA ALA A 66 10.34 -13.05 -2.11
C ALA A 66 11.26 -13.42 -0.94
N VAL A 67 11.15 -14.65 -0.45
CA VAL A 67 12.02 -15.17 0.62
C VAL A 67 13.47 -15.24 0.16
N GLN A 68 13.75 -15.66 -1.08
CA GLN A 68 15.10 -15.62 -1.65
C GLN A 68 15.70 -14.22 -1.67
N ASN A 69 14.91 -13.20 -2.03
CA ASN A 69 15.36 -11.81 -1.99
C ASN A 69 15.65 -11.34 -0.56
N GLU A 70 14.81 -11.70 0.40
CA GLU A 70 15.05 -11.41 1.83
C GLU A 70 16.36 -12.08 2.31
N LEU A 71 16.56 -13.36 1.98
CA LEU A 71 17.74 -14.13 2.35
C LEU A 71 19.04 -13.53 1.77
N ARG A 72 19.00 -13.07 0.52
CA ARG A 72 20.14 -12.37 -0.10
C ARG A 72 20.46 -11.05 0.60
N ASN A 73 19.43 -10.25 0.89
CA ASN A 73 19.62 -8.92 1.44
C ASN A 73 19.99 -8.95 2.92
N LYS A 74 19.41 -9.85 3.70
CA LYS A 74 19.56 -9.88 5.17
C LYS A 74 20.65 -10.83 5.65
N TYR A 75 20.83 -11.96 4.96
CA TYR A 75 21.77 -13.02 5.37
C TYR A 75 22.93 -13.21 4.38
N GLY A 76 23.00 -12.42 3.31
CA GLY A 76 24.12 -12.43 2.36
C GLY A 76 24.22 -13.70 1.51
N LEU A 77 23.17 -14.52 1.43
CA LEU A 77 23.14 -15.72 0.60
C LEU A 77 23.15 -15.31 -0.88
N ARG A 78 24.17 -15.76 -1.62
CA ARG A 78 24.37 -15.36 -3.03
C ARG A 78 24.03 -16.50 -3.98
N GLY A 79 23.59 -16.15 -5.20
CA GLY A 79 23.28 -17.13 -6.26
C GLY A 79 21.91 -17.78 -6.07
N THR A 80 21.77 -19.03 -6.53
CA THR A 80 20.59 -19.86 -6.24
C THR A 80 20.63 -20.21 -4.76
N VAL A 81 19.55 -19.92 -4.03
CA VAL A 81 19.48 -20.18 -2.60
C VAL A 81 19.41 -21.68 -2.37
N ASP A 82 20.37 -22.19 -1.59
CA ASP A 82 20.26 -23.51 -0.99
C ASP A 82 19.26 -23.43 0.17
N TRP A 83 18.12 -24.10 0.04
CA TRP A 83 17.08 -24.11 1.06
C TRP A 83 17.51 -24.78 2.36
N ASN A 84 18.60 -25.59 2.35
CA ASN A 84 19.19 -26.18 3.55
C ASN A 84 20.20 -25.25 4.24
N ALA A 85 20.54 -24.10 3.61
CA ALA A 85 21.49 -23.15 4.18
C ALA A 85 20.96 -22.53 5.47
N GLU A 86 21.86 -22.27 6.41
CA GLU A 86 21.55 -21.53 7.63
C GLU A 86 21.22 -20.06 7.32
N ALA A 87 20.17 -19.56 7.94
CA ALA A 87 19.69 -18.19 7.83
C ALA A 87 19.31 -17.66 9.22
N GLY A 88 20.29 -17.29 10.01
CA GLY A 88 20.14 -16.96 11.42
C GLY A 88 19.92 -18.22 12.26
N ASP A 89 18.87 -18.27 13.07
CA ASP A 89 18.58 -19.37 14.00
C ASP A 89 17.85 -20.56 13.34
N THR A 90 17.55 -20.47 12.03
CA THR A 90 16.76 -21.45 11.28
C THR A 90 17.36 -21.66 9.88
N THR A 91 16.92 -22.70 9.18
CA THR A 91 17.29 -22.88 7.76
C THR A 91 16.43 -21.97 6.84
N ALA A 92 16.89 -21.77 5.61
CA ALA A 92 16.14 -21.07 4.57
C ALA A 92 14.78 -21.74 4.31
N LEU A 93 14.72 -23.09 4.32
CA LEU A 93 13.48 -23.85 4.16
C LEU A 93 12.50 -23.57 5.30
N GLN A 94 12.95 -23.66 6.56
CA GLN A 94 12.10 -23.39 7.72
C GLN A 94 11.53 -21.97 7.71
N ARG A 95 12.28 -20.97 7.21
CA ARG A 95 11.74 -19.61 7.03
C ARG A 95 10.66 -19.58 5.98
N LEU A 96 10.84 -20.28 4.88
CA LEU A 96 9.84 -20.37 3.83
C LEU A 96 8.58 -21.08 4.32
N GLU A 97 8.71 -22.18 5.05
CA GLU A 97 7.59 -22.91 5.69
C GLU A 97 6.81 -22.00 6.64
N THR A 98 7.51 -21.31 7.56
CA THR A 98 6.89 -20.37 8.49
C THR A 98 6.13 -19.28 7.76
N ARG A 99 6.75 -18.71 6.72
CA ARG A 99 6.13 -17.66 5.92
C ARG A 99 4.90 -18.17 5.16
N ALA A 100 4.95 -19.39 4.64
CA ALA A 100 3.82 -20.01 3.96
C ALA A 100 2.66 -20.30 4.93
N LEU A 101 2.93 -20.81 6.11
CA LEU A 101 1.92 -21.02 7.16
C LEU A 101 1.27 -19.71 7.63
N ASP A 102 2.05 -18.64 7.79
CA ASP A 102 1.54 -17.32 8.13
C ASP A 102 0.62 -16.75 7.03
N GLU A 103 1.01 -16.92 5.75
CA GLU A 103 0.17 -16.50 4.61
C GLU A 103 -1.11 -17.35 4.56
N ILE A 104 -1.00 -18.69 4.67
CA ILE A 104 -2.16 -19.58 4.73
C ILE A 104 -3.10 -19.19 5.86
N ARG A 105 -2.59 -18.92 7.06
CA ARG A 105 -3.40 -18.48 8.19
C ARG A 105 -4.20 -17.22 7.85
N ARG A 106 -3.54 -16.20 7.29
CA ARG A 106 -4.18 -14.95 6.89
C ARG A 106 -5.24 -15.16 5.80
N ASP A 107 -4.87 -15.87 4.75
CA ASP A 107 -5.72 -16.05 3.58
C ASP A 107 -6.90 -16.96 3.89
N ARG A 108 -6.68 -18.06 4.62
CA ARG A 108 -7.74 -18.96 5.09
C ARG A 108 -8.72 -18.25 6.03
N THR A 109 -8.25 -17.39 6.93
CA THR A 109 -9.13 -16.56 7.75
C THR A 109 -10.03 -15.67 6.88
N THR A 110 -9.49 -15.11 5.79
CA THR A 110 -10.27 -14.34 4.81
C THR A 110 -11.29 -15.22 4.07
N LEU A 111 -10.90 -16.43 3.67
CA LEU A 111 -11.80 -17.39 3.00
C LEU A 111 -12.89 -17.89 3.94
N LEU A 112 -12.57 -18.20 5.19
CA LEU A 112 -13.56 -18.57 6.22
C LEU A 112 -14.58 -17.46 6.44
N LEU A 113 -14.11 -16.21 6.52
CA LEU A 113 -15.00 -15.06 6.61
C LEU A 113 -15.89 -14.93 5.36
N ALA A 114 -15.33 -15.17 4.17
CA ALA A 114 -16.10 -15.17 2.93
C ALA A 114 -17.19 -16.27 2.92
N LYS A 115 -16.87 -17.45 3.43
CA LYS A 115 -17.82 -18.55 3.62
C LYS A 115 -18.91 -18.21 4.64
N GLU A 116 -18.56 -17.65 5.79
CA GLU A 116 -19.50 -17.15 6.81
C GLU A 116 -20.49 -16.12 6.22
N GLN A 117 -20.00 -15.30 5.27
CA GLN A 117 -20.82 -14.32 4.57
C GLN A 117 -21.57 -14.86 3.36
N GLY A 118 -21.45 -16.16 3.07
CA GLY A 118 -22.12 -16.82 1.94
C GLY A 118 -21.63 -16.34 0.57
N LEU A 119 -20.34 -15.96 0.47
CA LEU A 119 -19.70 -15.57 -0.79
C LEU A 119 -19.04 -16.75 -1.50
N ILE A 120 -18.69 -17.79 -0.74
CA ILE A 120 -18.15 -19.07 -1.23
C ILE A 120 -18.73 -20.22 -0.42
N ASP A 121 -18.71 -21.41 -0.98
CA ASP A 121 -19.23 -22.64 -0.34
C ASP A 121 -18.09 -23.43 0.33
N SER A 122 -16.88 -23.39 -0.19
CA SER A 122 -15.73 -24.14 0.31
C SER A 122 -14.50 -23.24 0.52
N VAL A 123 -13.64 -23.67 1.43
CA VAL A 123 -12.29 -23.09 1.67
C VAL A 123 -11.18 -24.05 1.28
N ASP A 124 -11.51 -25.22 0.74
CA ASP A 124 -10.55 -26.26 0.44
C ASP A 124 -9.74 -25.95 -0.82
N HIS A 125 -8.44 -26.20 -0.76
CA HIS A 125 -7.54 -25.92 -1.88
C HIS A 125 -7.88 -26.74 -3.14
N ALA A 126 -8.38 -27.98 -2.97
CA ALA A 126 -8.80 -28.81 -4.08
C ALA A 126 -10.01 -28.21 -4.83
N ASP A 127 -10.98 -27.65 -4.08
CA ASP A 127 -12.14 -27.00 -4.68
C ASP A 127 -11.74 -25.70 -5.40
N PHE A 128 -10.80 -24.97 -4.84
CA PHE A 128 -10.19 -23.78 -5.49
C PHE A 128 -9.57 -24.15 -6.86
N LEU A 129 -8.80 -25.24 -6.94
CA LEU A 129 -8.24 -25.72 -8.21
C LEU A 129 -9.32 -26.13 -9.21
N ALA A 130 -10.38 -26.80 -8.74
CA ALA A 130 -11.51 -27.17 -9.59
C ALA A 130 -12.27 -25.94 -10.11
N GLU A 131 -12.48 -24.91 -9.30
CA GLU A 131 -13.05 -23.62 -9.72
C GLU A 131 -12.19 -22.95 -10.81
N MET A 132 -10.86 -22.96 -10.64
CA MET A 132 -9.94 -22.43 -11.65
C MET A 132 -10.06 -23.15 -12.99
N GLU A 133 -10.11 -24.48 -12.98
CA GLU A 133 -10.28 -25.29 -14.20
C GLU A 133 -11.60 -24.94 -14.92
N GLN A 134 -12.69 -24.82 -14.17
CA GLN A 134 -13.99 -24.41 -14.72
C GLN A 134 -13.95 -23.01 -15.35
N GLU A 135 -13.27 -22.06 -14.69
CA GLU A 135 -13.11 -20.71 -15.24
C GLU A 135 -12.28 -20.74 -16.53
N ASN A 136 -11.18 -21.49 -16.56
CA ASN A 136 -10.33 -21.66 -17.75
C ASN A 136 -11.10 -22.30 -18.91
N GLU A 137 -11.89 -23.33 -18.65
CA GLU A 137 -12.77 -23.89 -19.66
C GLU A 137 -13.80 -22.89 -20.19
N SER A 138 -14.40 -22.09 -19.30
CA SER A 138 -15.36 -21.06 -19.67
C SER A 138 -14.73 -20.01 -20.58
N ARG A 139 -13.52 -19.57 -20.26
CA ARG A 139 -12.71 -18.62 -21.05
C ARG A 139 -12.37 -19.22 -22.44
N ALA A 140 -11.90 -20.45 -22.46
CA ALA A 140 -11.59 -21.14 -23.72
C ALA A 140 -12.82 -21.24 -24.64
N LYS A 141 -14.00 -21.59 -24.09
CA LYS A 141 -15.26 -21.61 -24.83
C LYS A 141 -15.67 -20.24 -25.34
N ALA A 142 -15.43 -19.16 -24.54
CA ALA A 142 -15.70 -17.79 -24.96
C ALA A 142 -14.81 -17.36 -26.13
N VAL A 143 -13.50 -17.63 -26.04
CA VAL A 143 -12.52 -17.35 -27.10
C VAL A 143 -12.88 -18.10 -28.38
N ALA A 144 -13.19 -19.41 -28.31
CA ALA A 144 -13.60 -20.21 -29.44
C ALA A 144 -14.89 -19.70 -30.12
N ALA A 145 -15.79 -19.08 -29.34
CA ALA A 145 -17.00 -18.45 -29.82
C ALA A 145 -16.82 -17.01 -30.33
N GLY A 146 -15.56 -16.48 -30.40
CA GLY A 146 -15.27 -15.10 -30.82
C GLY A 146 -15.73 -14.03 -29.83
N ARG A 147 -16.04 -14.39 -28.58
CA ARG A 147 -16.40 -13.44 -27.53
C ARG A 147 -15.16 -12.84 -26.88
N THR A 148 -15.23 -11.57 -26.51
CA THR A 148 -14.14 -10.90 -25.80
C THR A 148 -13.99 -11.47 -24.40
N VAL A 149 -12.78 -11.89 -24.04
CA VAL A 149 -12.37 -12.23 -22.69
C VAL A 149 -11.48 -11.11 -22.16
N TYR A 150 -11.82 -10.56 -21.01
CA TYR A 150 -11.02 -9.52 -20.36
C TYR A 150 -9.94 -10.15 -19.47
N GLY A 151 -8.72 -9.61 -19.54
CA GLY A 151 -7.55 -10.12 -18.83
C GLY A 151 -6.91 -11.32 -19.55
N VAL A 152 -6.34 -12.24 -18.76
CA VAL A 152 -5.70 -13.46 -19.32
C VAL A 152 -6.72 -14.40 -19.92
N THR A 153 -6.34 -15.12 -20.95
CA THR A 153 -7.23 -16.12 -21.59
C THR A 153 -7.26 -17.46 -20.83
N GLU A 154 -6.25 -17.70 -20.04
CA GLU A 154 -6.07 -18.86 -19.17
C GLU A 154 -5.33 -18.43 -17.92
N PHE A 155 -5.80 -18.83 -16.76
CA PHE A 155 -5.14 -18.58 -15.48
C PHE A 155 -4.20 -19.71 -15.11
N SER A 156 -3.01 -19.35 -14.66
CA SER A 156 -2.20 -20.22 -13.80
C SER A 156 -2.79 -20.27 -12.37
N PRO A 157 -2.45 -21.27 -11.55
CA PRO A 157 -2.93 -21.33 -10.16
C PRO A 157 -2.62 -20.09 -9.34
N ASP A 158 -1.43 -19.49 -9.48
CA ASP A 158 -1.00 -18.28 -8.76
C ASP A 158 -1.80 -17.05 -9.20
N GLU A 159 -2.00 -16.86 -10.51
CA GLU A 159 -2.79 -15.76 -11.05
C GLU A 159 -4.27 -15.87 -10.62
N TYR A 160 -4.85 -17.09 -10.68
CA TYR A 160 -6.22 -17.31 -10.24
C TYR A 160 -6.38 -17.07 -8.75
N TYR A 161 -5.42 -17.53 -7.94
CA TYR A 161 -5.42 -17.32 -6.50
C TYR A 161 -5.45 -15.83 -6.16
N THR A 162 -4.55 -15.06 -6.76
CA THR A 162 -4.46 -13.62 -6.55
C THR A 162 -5.73 -12.90 -7.00
N HIS A 163 -6.27 -13.28 -8.16
CA HIS A 163 -7.52 -12.73 -8.69
C HIS A 163 -8.70 -13.03 -7.76
N ARG A 164 -8.88 -14.28 -7.38
CA ARG A 164 -10.00 -14.74 -6.56
C ARG A 164 -9.98 -14.13 -5.15
N LEU A 165 -8.82 -14.12 -4.50
CA LEU A 165 -8.67 -13.53 -3.17
C LEU A 165 -8.95 -12.02 -3.18
N THR A 166 -8.52 -11.31 -4.22
CA THR A 166 -8.80 -9.88 -4.41
C THR A 166 -10.29 -9.62 -4.59
N GLU A 167 -10.96 -10.42 -5.43
CA GLU A 167 -12.40 -10.33 -5.66
C GLU A 167 -13.20 -10.60 -4.38
N LEU A 168 -12.86 -11.65 -3.66
CA LEU A 168 -13.50 -12.00 -2.38
C LEU A 168 -13.28 -10.92 -1.32
N THR A 169 -12.06 -10.40 -1.19
CA THR A 169 -11.76 -9.32 -0.25
C THR A 169 -12.58 -8.06 -0.56
N THR A 170 -12.71 -7.71 -1.84
CA THR A 170 -13.55 -6.59 -2.28
C THR A 170 -15.02 -6.81 -1.95
N SER A 171 -15.51 -8.02 -2.19
CA SER A 171 -16.89 -8.41 -1.90
C SER A 171 -17.18 -8.42 -0.40
N LEU A 172 -16.23 -8.91 0.41
CA LEU A 172 -16.30 -8.88 1.87
C LEU A 172 -16.39 -7.46 2.41
N LYS A 173 -15.50 -6.57 1.97
CA LYS A 173 -15.51 -5.15 2.37
C LYS A 173 -16.85 -4.50 2.06
N LYS A 174 -17.38 -4.76 0.87
CA LYS A 174 -18.70 -4.26 0.47
C LYS A 174 -19.81 -4.82 1.36
N ARG A 175 -19.84 -6.14 1.57
CA ARG A 175 -20.88 -6.81 2.37
C ARG A 175 -20.87 -6.33 3.82
N LEU A 176 -19.72 -6.41 4.48
CA LEU A 176 -19.55 -6.02 5.88
C LEU A 176 -19.69 -4.52 6.13
N GLY A 177 -19.46 -3.68 5.11
CA GLY A 177 -19.64 -2.22 5.18
C GLY A 177 -21.06 -1.74 4.94
N THR A 178 -21.89 -2.54 4.24
CA THR A 178 -23.28 -2.15 3.93
C THR A 178 -24.28 -2.57 5.01
N GLU A 179 -23.94 -3.52 5.85
CA GLU A 179 -24.82 -3.94 6.96
C GLU A 179 -24.98 -2.82 7.99
N ALA A 180 -26.22 -2.61 8.47
CA ALA A 180 -26.55 -1.53 9.39
C ALA A 180 -25.73 -1.55 10.70
N LYS A 181 -25.28 -2.73 11.13
CA LYS A 181 -24.40 -2.97 12.29
C LYS A 181 -23.12 -3.69 11.89
N GLY A 182 -22.74 -3.64 10.62
CA GLY A 182 -21.55 -4.31 10.10
C GLY A 182 -20.27 -3.76 10.72
N PRO A 183 -19.23 -4.62 10.88
CA PRO A 183 -17.98 -4.23 11.53
C PRO A 183 -17.21 -3.17 10.73
N LEU A 184 -17.49 -3.02 9.43
CA LEU A 184 -16.83 -2.05 8.55
C LEU A 184 -17.69 -0.82 8.25
N ARG A 185 -18.82 -0.68 8.92
CA ARG A 185 -19.65 0.51 8.72
C ARG A 185 -18.89 1.77 9.06
N VAL A 186 -18.87 2.72 8.12
CA VAL A 186 -18.30 4.05 8.28
C VAL A 186 -19.43 5.08 8.23
N THR A 187 -19.57 5.86 9.30
CA THR A 187 -20.56 6.94 9.43
C THR A 187 -20.04 8.24 8.82
N ASP A 188 -20.96 9.17 8.50
CA ASP A 188 -20.56 10.50 8.01
C ASP A 188 -19.78 11.28 9.07
N SER A 189 -20.08 11.07 10.36
CA SER A 189 -19.34 11.66 11.47
C SER A 189 -17.88 11.20 11.51
N GLU A 190 -17.61 9.91 11.27
CA GLU A 190 -16.24 9.38 11.19
C GLU A 190 -15.49 9.95 9.99
N VAL A 191 -16.16 10.07 8.84
CA VAL A 191 -15.56 10.68 7.65
C VAL A 191 -15.22 12.15 7.91
N ARG A 192 -16.14 12.90 8.56
CA ARG A 192 -15.88 14.30 8.91
C ARG A 192 -14.75 14.42 9.92
N HIS A 193 -14.73 13.57 10.93
CA HIS A 193 -13.67 13.56 11.94
C HIS A 193 -12.30 13.26 11.31
N ALA A 194 -12.21 12.29 10.41
CA ALA A 194 -10.97 11.96 9.71
C ALA A 194 -10.48 13.11 8.81
N PHE A 195 -11.41 13.81 8.14
CA PHE A 195 -11.10 15.03 7.40
C PHE A 195 -10.55 16.13 8.33
N ASP A 196 -11.23 16.38 9.44
CA ASP A 196 -10.86 17.44 10.39
C ASP A 196 -9.52 17.16 11.09
N THR A 197 -9.15 15.89 11.24
CA THR A 197 -7.89 15.47 11.88
C THR A 197 -6.67 15.75 11.01
N ASP A 198 -6.82 15.66 9.68
CA ASP A 198 -5.71 15.86 8.73
C ASP A 198 -6.16 16.70 7.53
N ARG A 199 -6.63 17.92 7.81
CA ARG A 199 -7.13 18.85 6.80
C ARG A 199 -6.13 19.16 5.71
N ASP A 200 -4.86 19.29 6.06
CA ASP A 200 -3.81 19.65 5.11
C ASP A 200 -3.63 18.56 4.04
N ALA A 201 -3.72 17.29 4.43
CA ALA A 201 -3.66 16.18 3.47
C ALA A 201 -4.85 16.13 2.51
N TRP A 202 -6.03 16.61 2.96
CA TRP A 202 -7.28 16.54 2.20
C TRP A 202 -7.66 17.85 1.51
N SER A 203 -6.85 18.92 1.66
CA SER A 203 -7.21 20.26 1.16
C SER A 203 -6.46 20.68 -0.11
N ALA A 204 -5.50 19.88 -0.59
CA ALA A 204 -4.59 20.28 -1.67
C ALA A 204 -5.34 20.80 -2.92
N ASN A 205 -6.40 20.11 -3.35
CA ASN A 205 -7.18 20.48 -4.56
C ASN A 205 -8.27 21.52 -4.31
N ALA A 206 -8.39 22.03 -3.10
CA ALA A 206 -9.35 23.05 -2.72
C ALA A 206 -8.66 24.26 -2.07
N THR A 207 -7.33 24.30 -2.20
CA THR A 207 -6.50 25.40 -1.73
C THR A 207 -6.28 26.38 -2.86
N THR A 208 -6.60 27.63 -2.61
CA THR A 208 -6.30 28.75 -3.50
C THR A 208 -5.10 29.49 -2.94
N TYR A 209 -4.07 29.64 -3.77
CA TYR A 209 -2.87 30.41 -3.47
C TYR A 209 -2.91 31.72 -4.24
N THR A 210 -2.73 32.84 -3.56
CA THR A 210 -2.43 34.14 -4.17
C THR A 210 -0.94 34.37 -3.97
N TYR A 211 -0.22 34.64 -5.04
CA TYR A 211 1.23 34.76 -5.02
C TYR A 211 1.73 35.83 -5.98
N SER A 212 2.88 36.41 -5.63
CA SER A 212 3.67 37.26 -6.50
C SER A 212 4.82 36.48 -7.08
N GLN A 213 5.06 36.65 -8.40
CA GLN A 213 6.15 36.01 -9.14
C GLN A 213 7.07 37.09 -9.67
N LEU A 214 8.35 37.04 -9.26
CA LEU A 214 9.41 37.87 -9.79
C LEU A 214 10.27 37.04 -10.75
N VAL A 215 10.28 37.43 -12.02
CA VAL A 215 11.14 36.83 -13.05
C VAL A 215 12.25 37.82 -13.38
N VAL A 216 13.50 37.45 -13.12
CA VAL A 216 14.69 38.25 -13.38
C VAL A 216 15.47 37.62 -14.54
N PRO A 217 15.62 38.27 -15.68
CA PRO A 217 16.46 37.78 -16.78
C PRO A 217 17.93 37.72 -16.35
N VAL A 218 18.63 36.67 -16.76
CA VAL A 218 20.10 36.58 -16.60
C VAL A 218 20.75 36.98 -17.94
N PRO A 219 21.38 38.15 -18.02
CA PRO A 219 22.02 38.61 -19.26
C PRO A 219 23.14 37.67 -19.72
N THR A 220 23.32 37.54 -21.03
CA THR A 220 24.48 36.83 -21.56
C THR A 220 25.77 37.53 -21.09
N GLY A 221 26.67 36.79 -20.47
CA GLY A 221 27.90 37.35 -19.89
C GLY A 221 27.72 37.95 -18.49
N ALA A 222 26.61 37.68 -17.80
CA ALA A 222 26.44 38.08 -16.41
C ALA A 222 27.59 37.55 -15.56
N PRO A 223 28.04 38.31 -14.55
CA PRO A 223 29.06 37.83 -13.60
C PRO A 223 28.65 36.53 -12.90
N SER A 224 29.58 35.64 -12.64
CA SER A 224 29.34 34.36 -11.99
C SER A 224 28.63 34.45 -10.63
N ASN A 225 28.73 35.57 -9.95
CA ASN A 225 28.06 35.86 -8.68
C ASN A 225 26.72 36.59 -8.81
N HIS A 226 26.17 36.74 -10.04
CA HIS A 226 24.89 37.45 -10.24
C HIS A 226 23.75 36.81 -9.47
N ALA A 227 23.59 35.49 -9.59
CA ALA A 227 22.55 34.74 -8.88
C ALA A 227 22.68 34.86 -7.34
N THR A 228 23.90 34.77 -6.83
CA THR A 228 24.18 34.91 -5.38
C THR A 228 23.83 36.31 -4.86
N ARG A 229 24.18 37.37 -5.62
CA ARG A 229 23.82 38.74 -5.23
C ARG A 229 22.32 38.99 -5.29
N LEU A 230 21.64 38.46 -6.31
CA LEU A 230 20.17 38.53 -6.41
C LEU A 230 19.54 37.82 -5.20
N GLN A 231 19.97 36.61 -4.88
CA GLN A 231 19.47 35.86 -3.73
C GLN A 231 19.69 36.62 -2.40
N GLN A 232 20.84 37.26 -2.21
CA GLN A 232 21.09 38.08 -1.02
C GLN A 232 20.15 39.28 -0.93
N ARG A 233 19.85 39.96 -2.06
CA ARG A 233 18.88 41.06 -2.07
C ARG A 233 17.45 40.59 -1.79
N VAL A 234 17.04 39.50 -2.39
CA VAL A 234 15.74 38.90 -2.13
C VAL A 234 15.61 38.49 -0.67
N ALA A 235 16.68 37.92 -0.08
CA ALA A 235 16.67 37.53 1.33
C ALA A 235 16.69 38.73 2.30
N ALA A 236 17.15 39.90 1.86
CA ALA A 236 17.18 41.12 2.67
C ALA A 236 15.93 42.00 2.52
N ALA A 237 15.11 41.75 1.49
CA ALA A 237 13.89 42.50 1.21
C ALA A 237 12.73 41.94 2.03
N GLU A 238 11.75 42.79 2.38
CA GLU A 238 10.51 42.34 3.01
C GLU A 238 9.56 41.68 1.98
N ARG A 239 9.58 42.19 0.73
CA ARG A 239 8.73 41.74 -0.36
C ARG A 239 9.47 41.69 -1.69
N LEU A 240 9.04 40.83 -2.60
CA LEU A 240 9.56 40.81 -3.97
C LEU A 240 9.32 42.13 -4.73
N ALA A 241 8.30 42.89 -4.36
CA ALA A 241 8.02 44.20 -4.91
C ALA A 241 9.13 45.23 -4.63
N ASP A 242 9.89 45.07 -3.55
CA ASP A 242 10.96 45.95 -3.18
C ASP A 242 12.24 45.66 -3.99
N VAL A 243 12.37 44.44 -4.51
CA VAL A 243 13.52 44.00 -5.34
C VAL A 243 13.33 44.34 -6.81
N ALA A 244 12.12 44.24 -7.29
CA ALA A 244 11.78 44.34 -8.73
C ALA A 244 12.28 45.64 -9.40
N PRO A 245 12.21 46.84 -8.79
CA PRO A 245 12.70 48.11 -9.41
C PRO A 245 14.21 48.17 -9.63
N ASP A 246 14.95 47.44 -8.79
CA ASP A 246 16.44 47.48 -8.82
C ASP A 246 17.04 46.44 -9.78
N GLU A 247 16.21 45.60 -10.41
CA GLU A 247 16.65 44.54 -11.33
C GLU A 247 16.28 44.89 -12.77
N PRO A 248 17.24 45.18 -13.64
CA PRO A 248 16.99 45.52 -15.03
C PRO A 248 16.26 44.39 -15.78
N GLY A 249 15.11 44.71 -16.35
CA GLY A 249 14.31 43.76 -17.11
C GLY A 249 13.51 42.78 -16.27
N ALA A 250 13.52 42.94 -14.94
CA ALA A 250 12.67 42.13 -14.07
C ALA A 250 11.18 42.37 -14.33
N ARG A 251 10.42 41.34 -14.18
CA ARG A 251 8.95 41.36 -14.27
C ARG A 251 8.35 40.79 -12.99
N LEU A 252 7.59 41.62 -12.30
CA LEU A 252 6.78 41.21 -11.17
C LEU A 252 5.32 41.06 -11.61
N THR A 253 4.72 39.92 -11.31
CA THR A 253 3.30 39.65 -11.58
C THR A 253 2.65 39.03 -10.35
N THR A 254 1.40 39.39 -10.08
CA THR A 254 0.60 38.74 -9.05
C THR A 254 -0.41 37.83 -9.74
N ALA A 255 -0.58 36.62 -9.25
CA ALA A 255 -1.47 35.61 -9.81
C ALA A 255 -2.14 34.80 -8.70
N THR A 256 -3.19 34.10 -9.09
CA THR A 256 -3.90 33.16 -8.25
C THR A 256 -3.87 31.77 -8.86
N TYR A 257 -3.55 30.77 -8.06
CA TYR A 257 -3.59 29.37 -8.43
C TYR A 257 -4.58 28.63 -7.53
N ASP A 258 -5.59 27.98 -8.10
CA ASP A 258 -6.67 27.30 -7.37
C ASP A 258 -6.73 25.78 -7.64
N GLY A 259 -5.75 25.24 -8.34
CA GLY A 259 -5.71 23.81 -8.67
C GLY A 259 -6.80 23.34 -9.64
N SER A 260 -7.61 24.25 -10.20
CA SER A 260 -8.75 23.91 -11.04
C SER A 260 -8.42 23.68 -12.52
N GLY A 261 -7.15 23.51 -12.85
CA GLY A 261 -6.72 23.15 -14.20
C GLY A 261 -7.41 21.89 -14.72
N THR A 262 -8.27 22.04 -15.72
CA THR A 262 -9.34 21.11 -16.13
C THR A 262 -8.85 19.86 -16.87
N THR A 263 -7.57 19.62 -17.03
CA THR A 263 -7.07 18.49 -17.84
C THR A 263 -5.75 17.90 -17.31
N GLY A 264 -5.74 17.51 -16.05
CA GLY A 264 -4.53 16.93 -15.43
C GLY A 264 -3.49 18.03 -15.14
N LEU A 265 -2.84 17.94 -13.98
CA LEU A 265 -1.74 18.83 -13.63
C LEU A 265 -0.64 18.67 -14.70
N ASN A 266 -0.39 19.74 -15.48
CA ASN A 266 0.81 19.77 -16.30
C ASN A 266 2.06 19.89 -15.39
N ALA A 267 3.24 19.62 -15.92
CA ALA A 267 4.47 19.64 -15.13
C ALA A 267 4.70 21.00 -14.45
N HIS A 268 4.32 22.10 -15.12
CA HIS A 268 4.46 23.45 -14.59
C HIS A 268 3.57 23.69 -13.36
N ASP A 269 2.32 23.22 -13.39
CA ASP A 269 1.41 23.35 -12.23
C ASP A 269 1.86 22.51 -11.06
N GLN A 270 2.44 21.33 -11.30
CA GLN A 270 3.00 20.46 -10.25
C GLN A 270 4.21 21.13 -9.57
N ASP A 271 5.10 21.72 -10.38
CA ASP A 271 6.27 22.44 -9.87
C ASP A 271 5.85 23.68 -9.07
N LEU A 272 4.87 24.43 -9.57
CA LEU A 272 4.33 25.60 -8.88
C LEU A 272 3.69 25.22 -7.54
N MET A 273 2.85 24.18 -7.52
CA MET A 273 2.25 23.65 -6.28
C MET A 273 3.31 23.19 -5.27
N ALA A 274 4.37 22.53 -5.76
CA ALA A 274 5.46 22.05 -4.92
C ALA A 274 6.24 23.20 -4.26
N VAL A 275 6.32 24.36 -4.92
CA VAL A 275 6.92 25.58 -4.37
C VAL A 275 5.96 26.25 -3.39
N LEU A 276 4.76 26.65 -3.85
CA LEU A 276 3.80 27.41 -3.05
C LEU A 276 3.32 26.66 -1.80
N GLY A 277 3.18 25.33 -1.91
CA GLY A 277 2.76 24.50 -0.78
C GLY A 277 3.71 24.45 0.41
N LYS A 278 4.99 24.83 0.21
CA LYS A 278 6.01 24.88 1.27
C LYS A 278 6.10 26.24 1.96
N LEU A 279 5.59 27.29 1.30
CA LEU A 279 5.70 28.65 1.78
C LEU A 279 4.61 28.97 2.80
N LYS A 280 4.94 29.80 3.76
CA LYS A 280 4.00 30.52 4.60
C LYS A 280 3.65 31.86 3.97
N THR A 281 2.50 32.39 4.31
CA THR A 281 2.09 33.74 3.86
C THR A 281 3.18 34.76 4.23
N GLY A 282 3.62 35.54 3.25
CA GLY A 282 4.74 36.50 3.34
C GLY A 282 6.12 35.88 3.14
N GLU A 283 6.23 34.58 2.90
CA GLU A 283 7.53 33.91 2.67
C GLU A 283 7.86 33.85 1.18
N VAL A 284 9.14 34.05 0.86
CA VAL A 284 9.69 33.97 -0.49
C VAL A 284 10.38 32.63 -0.71
N SER A 285 10.19 32.04 -1.89
CA SER A 285 10.79 30.77 -2.26
C SER A 285 12.31 30.84 -2.45
N ASP A 286 12.96 29.69 -2.41
CA ASP A 286 14.27 29.54 -3.04
C ASP A 286 14.22 29.89 -4.53
N PRO A 287 15.38 30.30 -5.15
CA PRO A 287 15.45 30.61 -6.56
C PRO A 287 15.13 29.41 -7.43
N VAL A 288 14.19 29.57 -8.34
CA VAL A 288 13.88 28.59 -9.39
C VAL A 288 14.61 29.01 -10.66
N THR A 289 15.66 28.27 -11.01
CA THR A 289 16.51 28.59 -12.17
C THR A 289 15.89 28.00 -13.44
N GLY A 290 15.65 28.88 -14.44
CA GLY A 290 15.22 28.51 -15.78
C GLY A 290 16.24 28.92 -16.84
N THR A 291 15.93 28.65 -18.11
CA THR A 291 16.79 29.04 -19.24
C THR A 291 16.87 30.57 -19.36
N GLY A 292 18.01 31.16 -18.96
CA GLY A 292 18.26 32.60 -19.06
C GLY A 292 17.47 33.47 -18.07
N GLN A 293 16.90 32.88 -17.01
CA GLN A 293 16.16 33.62 -15.99
C GLN A 293 16.20 32.93 -14.63
N ILE A 294 15.96 33.71 -13.58
CA ILE A 294 15.76 33.25 -12.22
C ILE A 294 14.39 33.75 -11.77
N THR A 295 13.59 32.83 -11.21
CA THR A 295 12.24 33.12 -10.74
C THR A 295 12.16 32.93 -9.24
N TYR A 296 11.50 33.88 -8.56
CA TYR A 296 11.12 33.76 -7.15
C TYR A 296 9.61 33.86 -7.01
N TYR A 297 9.07 33.19 -6.02
CA TYR A 297 7.67 33.25 -5.67
C TYR A 297 7.51 33.73 -4.22
N GLU A 298 6.62 34.68 -3.99
CA GLU A 298 6.21 35.13 -2.66
C GLU A 298 4.75 34.70 -2.47
N LEU A 299 4.44 34.01 -1.36
CA LEU A 299 3.07 33.65 -1.05
C LEU A 299 2.34 34.82 -0.39
N ASP A 300 1.48 35.49 -1.11
CA ASP A 300 0.68 36.62 -0.63
C ASP A 300 -0.50 36.18 0.23
N GLY A 301 -1.09 35.01 -0.08
CA GLY A 301 -2.21 34.47 0.65
C GLY A 301 -2.52 33.01 0.33
N LYS A 302 -3.12 32.33 1.29
CA LYS A 302 -3.62 30.95 1.17
C LYS A 302 -5.01 30.89 1.74
N SER A 303 -5.97 30.40 0.98
CA SER A 303 -7.33 30.11 1.45
C SER A 303 -7.74 28.69 1.08
N VAL A 304 -8.49 28.04 1.93
CA VAL A 304 -9.02 26.69 1.71
C VAL A 304 -10.53 26.76 1.73
N ASP A 305 -11.17 26.27 0.68
CA ASP A 305 -12.60 25.99 0.65
C ASP A 305 -12.83 24.61 1.28
N GLU A 306 -13.11 24.60 2.58
CA GLU A 306 -13.28 23.35 3.34
C GLU A 306 -14.47 22.52 2.87
N ASP A 307 -15.56 23.14 2.42
CA ASP A 307 -16.73 22.42 1.93
C ASP A 307 -16.46 21.77 0.58
N LYS A 308 -15.76 22.47 -0.31
CA LYS A 308 -15.28 21.92 -1.58
C LYS A 308 -14.27 20.80 -1.35
N ALA A 309 -13.33 20.98 -0.41
CA ALA A 309 -12.37 19.97 -0.03
C ALA A 309 -13.05 18.71 0.50
N PHE A 310 -13.96 18.85 1.47
CA PHE A 310 -14.70 17.73 2.03
C PHE A 310 -15.53 17.00 0.98
N ALA A 311 -16.26 17.73 0.13
CA ALA A 311 -17.04 17.15 -0.96
C ALA A 311 -16.16 16.33 -1.93
N ALA A 312 -14.98 16.84 -2.27
CA ALA A 312 -14.05 16.18 -3.17
C ALA A 312 -13.43 14.90 -2.58
N TYR A 313 -13.13 14.90 -1.28
CA TYR A 313 -12.37 13.82 -0.64
C TYR A 313 -13.19 12.89 0.24
N SER A 314 -14.41 13.21 0.61
CA SER A 314 -15.26 12.40 1.52
C SER A 314 -15.37 10.93 1.11
N ARG A 315 -15.51 10.66 -0.19
CA ARG A 315 -15.55 9.30 -0.73
C ARG A 315 -14.24 8.56 -0.53
N ARG A 316 -13.10 9.21 -0.78
CA ARG A 316 -11.77 8.62 -0.62
C ARG A 316 -11.45 8.38 0.86
N ILE A 317 -11.80 9.31 1.73
CA ILE A 317 -11.66 9.18 3.18
C ILE A 317 -12.50 7.99 3.67
N ARG A 318 -13.75 7.88 3.24
CA ARG A 318 -14.60 6.73 3.57
C ARG A 318 -13.98 5.42 3.14
N GLN A 319 -13.44 5.35 1.94
CA GLN A 319 -12.77 4.16 1.43
C GLN A 319 -11.54 3.80 2.29
N SER A 320 -10.71 4.78 2.63
CA SER A 320 -9.56 4.57 3.51
C SER A 320 -9.95 4.06 4.90
N LEU A 321 -11.03 4.59 5.48
CA LEU A 321 -11.56 4.11 6.77
C LEU A 321 -12.11 2.67 6.68
N VAL A 322 -12.74 2.30 5.56
CA VAL A 322 -13.18 0.91 5.34
C VAL A 322 -11.99 -0.03 5.25
N GLU A 323 -10.92 0.35 4.52
CA GLU A 323 -9.68 -0.43 4.44
C GLU A 323 -9.06 -0.63 5.83
N GLU A 324 -8.90 0.44 6.60
CA GLU A 324 -8.34 0.38 7.94
C GLU A 324 -9.18 -0.51 8.89
N LYS A 325 -10.51 -0.34 8.88
CA LYS A 325 -11.41 -1.18 9.68
C LYS A 325 -11.37 -2.64 9.26
N PHE A 326 -11.23 -2.92 7.96
CA PHE A 326 -11.11 -4.28 7.47
C PHE A 326 -9.81 -4.93 7.94
N ASP A 327 -8.67 -4.23 7.81
CA ASP A 327 -7.38 -4.74 8.25
C ASP A 327 -7.38 -5.02 9.77
N GLN A 328 -7.94 -4.12 10.58
CA GLN A 328 -8.10 -4.32 12.02
C GLN A 328 -9.05 -5.48 12.36
N TYR A 329 -10.14 -5.61 11.61
CA TYR A 329 -11.10 -6.70 11.80
C TYR A 329 -10.49 -8.05 11.44
N LEU A 330 -9.82 -8.14 10.28
CA LEU A 330 -9.14 -9.34 9.83
C LEU A 330 -8.00 -9.73 10.80
N GLN A 331 -7.21 -8.75 11.26
CA GLN A 331 -6.13 -9.03 12.22
C GLN A 331 -6.65 -9.64 13.52
N ARG A 332 -7.75 -9.10 14.08
CA ARG A 332 -8.38 -9.71 15.27
C ARG A 332 -8.83 -11.15 15.01
N ARG A 333 -9.43 -11.42 13.83
CA ARG A 333 -9.84 -12.79 13.47
C ARG A 333 -8.64 -13.73 13.32
N ILE A 334 -7.51 -13.24 12.81
CA ILE A 334 -6.26 -13.99 12.71
C ILE A 334 -5.69 -14.26 14.10
N ASP A 335 -5.68 -13.27 14.98
CA ASP A 335 -5.17 -13.41 16.35
C ASP A 335 -6.00 -14.41 17.17
N ASP A 336 -7.31 -14.45 16.95
CA ASP A 336 -8.25 -15.35 17.59
C ASP A 336 -8.28 -16.76 16.95
N SER A 337 -7.70 -16.95 15.75
CA SER A 337 -7.72 -18.24 15.04
C SER A 337 -6.79 -19.26 15.69
N ASP A 338 -7.25 -20.51 15.75
CA ASP A 338 -6.46 -21.64 16.25
C ASP A 338 -5.77 -22.38 15.10
N ILE A 339 -4.44 -22.51 15.18
CA ILE A 339 -3.65 -23.28 14.21
C ILE A 339 -2.90 -24.39 14.93
N ASP A 340 -3.19 -25.63 14.56
CA ASP A 340 -2.49 -26.83 15.02
C ASP A 340 -1.61 -27.36 13.88
N VAL A 341 -0.28 -27.41 14.10
CA VAL A 341 0.70 -27.80 13.08
C VAL A 341 1.21 -29.20 13.36
N ASP A 342 1.09 -30.11 12.38
CA ASP A 342 1.72 -31.41 12.43
C ASP A 342 3.22 -31.28 12.11
N THR A 343 4.03 -31.21 13.17
CA THR A 343 5.49 -31.01 13.06
C THR A 343 6.20 -32.16 12.34
N ALA A 344 5.64 -33.39 12.39
CA ALA A 344 6.20 -34.54 11.70
C ALA A 344 5.93 -34.46 10.20
N ALA A 345 4.70 -34.09 9.81
CA ALA A 345 4.35 -33.90 8.41
C ALA A 345 5.09 -32.69 7.79
N LEU A 346 5.25 -31.61 8.58
CA LEU A 346 6.02 -30.45 8.14
C LEU A 346 7.51 -30.80 7.96
N GLY A 347 8.12 -31.51 8.91
CA GLY A 347 9.52 -31.93 8.84
C GLY A 347 9.82 -32.98 7.73
N ALA A 348 8.81 -33.52 7.09
CA ALA A 348 8.95 -34.39 5.92
C ALA A 348 9.04 -33.60 4.59
N ILE A 349 8.86 -32.28 4.62
CA ILE A 349 9.05 -31.40 3.45
C ILE A 349 10.56 -31.15 3.26
N ASN A 350 11.02 -31.18 2.04
CA ASN A 350 12.42 -31.00 1.72
C ASN A 350 12.63 -29.93 0.63
N ALA A 351 13.89 -29.58 0.39
CA ALA A 351 14.27 -28.55 -0.57
C ALA A 351 13.83 -28.86 -2.02
N GLU A 352 13.73 -30.15 -2.37
CA GLU A 352 13.36 -30.59 -3.73
C GLU A 352 11.86 -30.34 -4.00
N ASP A 353 11.02 -30.41 -2.96
CA ASP A 353 9.58 -30.14 -3.04
C ASP A 353 9.25 -28.69 -3.44
N VAL A 354 10.17 -27.77 -3.12
CA VAL A 354 10.01 -26.34 -3.44
C VAL A 354 10.45 -26.03 -4.87
N GLN A 355 11.32 -26.85 -5.46
CA GLN A 355 11.91 -26.61 -6.79
C GLN A 355 11.09 -27.22 -7.94
N GLN A 356 10.13 -28.07 -7.66
CA GLN A 356 9.19 -28.66 -8.63
C GLN A 356 8.01 -27.71 -8.87
#